data_942c23fc365964d87c81f2f1a1da360d
#
_entry.id   942c23fc365964d87c81f2f1a1da360d
#
_cell.length_a   1.000
_cell.length_b   1.000
_cell.length_c   1.000
_cell.angle_alpha   90.00
_cell.angle_beta   90.00
_cell.angle_gamma   90.00
#
_symmetry.space_group_name_H-M   'P 1'
#
loop_
_entity.id
_entity.type
_entity.pdbx_description
1 polymer ?
#
loop_
_entity_poly.entity_id
_entity_poly.type
_entity_poly.pdbx_seq_one_letter_code
_entity_poly.pdbx_strand_id
1 'polypeptide(L)'
;MKRFYEDEIRQRLDSEEKYRGLLFPRCYLFTDKRLTDTDRYPFYGRWSGAQVGGYTLYAQEKTHAYTAERDGVAAALVGHAFDPFTGVLDEREILTACIDAWRRDEAEFFDIVNRITGVFVIILAEGERLTAVQDCSGMQMLYYGRANGHIWMTSAPQLVGDVCGLKRTEYVMRLLNSRGYYMGSRFLPGDLSPYEELTRLGPNMVLSYDGEFAQKRFFPVTERRELSEEEKPRAIEEIYSLFRKNIEMILEKWDSAALSLTGGTDSKTTLACANGLYDRFMRYSFASKPSEKQDADAAAEICKKLGLSHKLYVIPEDENEIEDYDFLVKLIDHNTSYLCAFYKNELRKYIWLSCNHDYKTEIKSDASEIGRAIMQRKYRVRLPEVLAPRHFTAFHARYFFEPSLMRAADRANRSLMEKTGLTGPIKGYEHLTLYFWEVRMGSWAATSFHSQQFFGEVVIPYNNRRLMDMFYGFTYDERLNDVPHRLLMKRGNPAVADMNIHVKDSYFDKKRIFLETVYYLYATRLNVFGRKKAGK
;
A
#
# COMPACT_ATOMS: atom_id res chain seq x y z
N MET A 1 24.87 -12.07 4.45
CA MET A 1 23.96 -12.21 5.61
C MET A 1 23.40 -10.83 5.91
N LYS A 2 22.09 -10.63 5.91
CA LYS A 2 21.51 -9.34 6.29
C LYS A 2 21.79 -9.13 7.78
N ARG A 3 22.44 -8.02 8.13
CA ARG A 3 22.60 -7.65 9.53
C ARG A 3 21.35 -6.95 9.98
N PHE A 4 20.85 -7.27 11.14
CA PHE A 4 19.83 -6.52 11.84
C PHE A 4 20.55 -5.49 12.70
N TYR A 5 20.04 -4.28 12.75
CA TYR A 5 20.78 -3.11 13.25
C TYR A 5 20.14 -2.53 14.52
N GLU A 6 19.31 -3.30 15.24
CA GLU A 6 18.53 -2.80 16.39
C GLU A 6 19.39 -2.11 17.44
N ASP A 7 20.49 -2.76 17.86
CA ASP A 7 21.39 -2.20 18.88
C ASP A 7 22.10 -0.92 18.38
N GLU A 8 22.57 -0.91 17.13
CA GLU A 8 23.22 0.23 16.51
C GLU A 8 22.24 1.42 16.39
N ILE A 9 21.02 1.14 15.94
CA ILE A 9 19.96 2.15 15.81
C ILE A 9 19.63 2.74 17.17
N ARG A 10 19.39 1.89 18.17
CA ARG A 10 19.10 2.31 19.54
C ARG A 10 20.21 3.18 20.09
N GLN A 11 21.47 2.75 20.00
CA GLN A 11 22.63 3.50 20.48
C GLN A 11 22.72 4.88 19.82
N ARG A 12 22.47 4.98 18.51
CA ARG A 12 22.49 6.24 17.77
C ARG A 12 21.35 7.17 18.20
N LEU A 13 20.13 6.63 18.37
CA LEU A 13 18.96 7.39 18.81
C LEU A 13 19.07 7.84 20.28
N ASP A 14 19.72 7.06 21.15
CA ASP A 14 19.99 7.45 22.52
C ASP A 14 20.95 8.65 22.57
N SER A 15 21.96 8.70 21.67
CA SER A 15 22.97 9.76 21.63
C SER A 15 22.59 10.99 20.79
N GLU A 16 21.72 10.84 19.77
CA GLU A 16 21.39 11.91 18.81
C GLU A 16 19.88 12.15 18.70
N GLU A 17 19.42 13.19 19.35
CA GLU A 17 17.98 13.54 19.42
C GLU A 17 17.36 13.83 18.04
N LYS A 18 18.15 14.40 17.09
CA LYS A 18 17.66 14.79 15.75
C LYS A 18 17.00 13.65 14.98
N TYR A 19 17.34 12.39 15.28
CA TYR A 19 16.79 11.23 14.58
C TYR A 19 15.57 10.60 15.27
N ARG A 20 15.28 10.93 16.53
CA ARG A 20 14.18 10.31 17.29
C ARG A 20 12.82 10.48 16.63
N GLY A 21 12.57 11.62 16.00
CA GLY A 21 11.34 11.87 15.22
C GLY A 21 11.25 11.11 13.90
N LEU A 22 12.32 10.38 13.52
CA LEU A 22 12.38 9.53 12.32
C LEU A 22 12.22 8.05 12.67
N LEU A 23 12.09 7.70 13.95
CA LEU A 23 11.76 6.34 14.38
C LEU A 23 10.25 6.14 14.30
N PHE A 24 9.81 5.19 13.46
CA PHE A 24 8.41 4.87 13.20
C PHE A 24 7.54 6.10 12.85
N PRO A 25 7.97 6.99 11.93
CA PRO A 25 7.20 8.18 11.59
C PRO A 25 5.84 7.78 11.00
N ARG A 26 4.80 8.50 11.38
CA ARG A 26 3.41 8.26 10.95
C ARG A 26 2.85 6.87 11.29
N CYS A 27 3.48 6.18 12.27
CA CYS A 27 2.99 4.91 12.78
C CYS A 27 2.03 5.09 13.96
N TYR A 28 1.27 4.03 14.21
CA TYR A 28 0.39 3.91 15.35
C TYR A 28 0.56 2.56 16.05
N LEU A 29 0.11 2.51 17.29
CA LEU A 29 0.02 1.33 18.12
C LEU A 29 -1.30 1.36 18.89
N PHE A 30 -2.13 0.35 18.74
CA PHE A 30 -3.40 0.21 19.45
C PHE A 30 -3.36 -1.05 20.30
N THR A 31 -3.71 -0.94 21.59
CA THR A 31 -3.55 -2.03 22.56
C THR A 31 -4.42 -1.84 23.80
N ASP A 32 -4.71 -2.92 24.51
CA ASP A 32 -5.30 -2.93 25.86
C ASP A 32 -4.24 -2.68 26.95
N LYS A 33 -2.95 -2.64 26.57
CA LYS A 33 -1.86 -2.38 27.51
C LYS A 33 -1.62 -0.89 27.69
N ARG A 34 -1.65 -0.42 28.95
CA ARG A 34 -1.16 0.91 29.28
C ARG A 34 0.37 0.93 29.27
N LEU A 35 0.95 1.75 28.39
CA LEU A 35 2.40 1.96 28.32
C LEU A 35 2.83 3.02 29.33
N THR A 36 3.89 2.77 30.09
CA THR A 36 4.39 3.65 31.16
C THR A 36 5.71 4.33 30.79
N ASP A 37 6.56 3.66 30.02
CA ASP A 37 7.93 4.14 29.69
C ASP A 37 8.00 4.76 28.30
N THR A 38 7.10 5.75 28.01
CA THR A 38 7.05 6.38 26.68
C THR A 38 8.15 7.41 26.43
N ASP A 39 8.93 7.78 27.46
CA ASP A 39 10.07 8.71 27.34
C ASP A 39 11.36 8.04 26.82
N ARG A 40 11.36 6.71 26.74
CA ARG A 40 12.51 5.91 26.28
C ARG A 40 12.24 5.23 24.94
N TYR A 41 13.25 4.53 24.45
CA TYR A 41 13.11 3.67 23.27
C TYR A 41 11.94 2.68 23.41
N PRO A 42 11.09 2.51 22.42
CA PRO A 42 11.14 3.12 21.07
C PRO A 42 10.35 4.43 20.93
N PHE A 43 9.79 4.98 21.97
CA PHE A 43 8.85 6.12 21.92
C PHE A 43 9.53 7.49 22.03
N TYR A 44 10.56 7.63 22.87
CA TYR A 44 11.33 8.87 23.10
C TYR A 44 10.49 10.12 23.40
N GLY A 45 9.34 9.97 24.05
CA GLY A 45 8.43 11.08 24.33
C GLY A 45 7.72 11.69 23.12
N ARG A 46 7.79 11.04 21.95
CA ARG A 46 7.26 11.55 20.67
C ARG A 46 5.95 10.89 20.26
N TRP A 47 5.27 10.27 21.21
CA TRP A 47 4.00 9.57 20.99
C TRP A 47 2.94 10.09 21.94
N SER A 48 1.74 10.35 21.43
CA SER A 48 0.57 10.70 22.22
C SER A 48 -0.38 9.51 22.35
N GLY A 49 -1.02 9.36 23.50
CA GLY A 49 -2.02 8.34 23.77
C GLY A 49 -3.43 8.92 23.83
N ALA A 50 -4.39 8.28 23.16
CA ALA A 50 -5.82 8.60 23.23
C ALA A 50 -6.63 7.36 23.60
N GLN A 51 -7.65 7.52 24.46
CA GLN A 51 -8.54 6.40 24.84
C GLN A 51 -9.54 6.13 23.72
N VAL A 52 -9.80 4.84 23.47
CA VAL A 52 -10.81 4.35 22.51
C VAL A 52 -11.53 3.17 23.18
N GLY A 53 -12.59 3.47 23.92
CA GLY A 53 -13.23 2.48 24.81
C GLY A 53 -12.25 1.96 25.87
N GLY A 54 -12.14 0.64 26.00
CA GLY A 54 -11.21 -0.04 26.93
C GLY A 54 -9.73 -0.06 26.47
N TYR A 55 -9.40 0.53 25.31
CA TYR A 55 -8.12 0.45 24.64
C TYR A 55 -7.42 1.81 24.57
N THR A 56 -6.13 1.81 24.26
CA THR A 56 -5.37 3.04 24.03
C THR A 56 -4.78 3.02 22.63
N LEU A 57 -5.03 4.07 21.87
CA LEU A 57 -4.34 4.39 20.63
C LEU A 57 -3.13 5.26 20.93
N TYR A 58 -1.92 4.79 20.67
CA TYR A 58 -0.70 5.58 20.66
C TYR A 58 -0.36 5.97 19.23
N ALA A 59 -0.13 7.26 18.99
CA ALA A 59 0.20 7.82 17.69
C ALA A 59 1.52 8.57 17.76
N GLN A 60 2.41 8.31 16.80
CA GLN A 60 3.66 9.06 16.65
C GLN A 60 3.34 10.52 16.28
N GLU A 61 4.16 11.49 16.69
CA GLU A 61 3.91 12.94 16.56
C GLU A 61 3.50 13.43 15.16
N LYS A 62 3.90 12.71 14.09
CA LYS A 62 3.52 13.01 12.69
C LYS A 62 2.28 12.24 12.21
N THR A 63 1.69 11.42 13.07
CA THR A 63 0.52 10.60 12.71
C THR A 63 -0.75 11.40 12.90
N HIS A 64 -1.55 11.52 11.85
CA HIS A 64 -2.91 12.01 11.99
C HIS A 64 -3.75 10.92 12.69
N ALA A 65 -4.35 11.26 13.82
CA ALA A 65 -5.17 10.36 14.61
C ALA A 65 -6.37 11.11 15.19
N TYR A 66 -7.55 10.56 14.98
CA TYR A 66 -8.82 11.14 15.39
C TYR A 66 -9.59 10.11 16.20
N THR A 67 -10.28 10.55 17.23
CA THR A 67 -11.16 9.70 18.05
C THR A 67 -12.52 10.34 18.18
N ALA A 68 -13.55 9.49 18.26
CA ALA A 68 -14.92 9.89 18.56
C ALA A 68 -15.57 8.80 19.42
N GLU A 69 -16.55 9.18 20.22
CA GLU A 69 -17.35 8.24 21.00
C GLU A 69 -18.80 8.68 20.96
N ARG A 70 -19.69 7.73 20.72
CA ARG A 70 -21.13 7.97 20.72
C ARG A 70 -21.89 6.71 21.09
N ASP A 71 -22.81 6.85 22.06
CA ASP A 71 -23.76 5.80 22.46
C ASP A 71 -23.09 4.44 22.75
N GLY A 72 -21.97 4.44 23.44
CA GLY A 72 -21.24 3.25 23.85
C GLY A 72 -20.34 2.64 22.78
N VAL A 73 -20.23 3.25 21.60
CA VAL A 73 -19.25 2.89 20.57
C VAL A 73 -18.16 3.97 20.52
N ALA A 74 -16.94 3.59 20.84
CA ALA A 74 -15.75 4.42 20.64
C ALA A 74 -15.10 4.06 19.31
N ALA A 75 -14.53 5.05 18.63
CA ALA A 75 -13.89 4.87 17.35
C ALA A 75 -12.59 5.65 17.21
N ALA A 76 -11.67 5.13 16.39
CA ALA A 76 -10.47 5.82 15.98
C ALA A 76 -10.30 5.75 14.46
N LEU A 77 -9.84 6.86 13.87
CA LEU A 77 -9.32 6.91 12.51
C LEU A 77 -7.86 7.33 12.57
N VAL A 78 -6.99 6.51 12.00
CA VAL A 78 -5.55 6.78 11.88
C VAL A 78 -5.23 6.99 10.41
N GLY A 79 -4.56 8.09 10.10
CA GLY A 79 -4.27 8.53 8.75
C GLY A 79 -5.20 9.66 8.31
N HIS A 80 -5.49 9.74 7.03
CA HIS A 80 -6.34 10.78 6.47
C HIS A 80 -7.42 10.20 5.56
N ALA A 81 -8.61 10.83 5.58
CA ALA A 81 -9.73 10.46 4.73
C ALA A 81 -10.57 11.69 4.34
N PHE A 82 -11.33 11.56 3.27
CA PHE A 82 -12.39 12.48 2.88
C PHE A 82 -13.47 11.72 2.09
N ASP A 83 -14.70 12.24 2.08
CA ASP A 83 -15.83 11.62 1.39
C ASP A 83 -16.22 12.42 0.13
N PRO A 84 -15.85 11.97 -1.08
CA PRO A 84 -16.14 12.69 -2.31
C PRO A 84 -17.63 12.70 -2.67
N PHE A 85 -18.46 11.84 -2.08
CA PHE A 85 -19.90 11.77 -2.34
C PHE A 85 -20.69 12.79 -1.51
N THR A 86 -20.24 13.09 -0.31
CA THR A 86 -20.86 14.07 0.59
C THR A 86 -20.10 15.40 0.64
N GLY A 87 -18.85 15.44 0.17
CA GLY A 87 -17.98 16.61 0.24
C GLY A 87 -17.32 16.83 1.61
N VAL A 88 -17.43 15.87 2.53
CA VAL A 88 -16.85 15.98 3.88
C VAL A 88 -15.35 15.79 3.83
N LEU A 89 -14.61 16.76 4.40
CA LEU A 89 -13.15 16.78 4.50
C LEU A 89 -12.64 16.44 5.92
N ASP A 90 -13.49 16.59 6.94
CA ASP A 90 -13.11 16.38 8.35
C ASP A 90 -13.24 14.90 8.73
N GLU A 91 -12.15 14.31 9.20
CA GLU A 91 -12.10 12.91 9.62
C GLU A 91 -12.97 12.62 10.84
N ARG A 92 -13.24 13.61 11.71
CA ARG A 92 -14.14 13.42 12.87
C ARG A 92 -15.58 13.31 12.44
N GLU A 93 -16.00 14.07 11.41
CA GLU A 93 -17.33 13.94 10.82
C GLU A 93 -17.49 12.57 10.15
N ILE A 94 -16.49 12.12 9.39
CA ILE A 94 -16.47 10.77 8.80
C ILE A 94 -16.57 9.70 9.89
N LEU A 95 -15.78 9.83 10.95
CA LEU A 95 -15.76 8.86 12.04
C LEU A 95 -17.10 8.81 12.78
N THR A 96 -17.73 9.95 12.99
CA THR A 96 -19.09 10.05 13.56
C THR A 96 -20.10 9.37 12.65
N ALA A 97 -20.04 9.60 11.35
CA ALA A 97 -20.91 8.92 10.37
C ALA A 97 -20.69 7.39 10.37
N CYS A 98 -19.44 6.94 10.53
CA CYS A 98 -19.11 5.52 10.68
C CYS A 98 -19.73 4.90 11.93
N ILE A 99 -19.67 5.58 13.08
CA ILE A 99 -20.32 5.11 14.33
C ILE A 99 -21.84 5.02 14.15
N ASP A 100 -22.46 6.07 13.61
CA ASP A 100 -23.90 6.11 13.39
C ASP A 100 -24.36 5.00 12.40
N ALA A 101 -23.60 4.76 11.34
CA ALA A 101 -23.88 3.69 10.39
C ALA A 101 -23.70 2.30 11.04
N TRP A 102 -22.61 2.07 11.75
CA TRP A 102 -22.34 0.80 12.46
C TRP A 102 -23.47 0.39 13.40
N ARG A 103 -24.03 1.38 14.13
CA ARG A 103 -25.14 1.14 15.05
C ARG A 103 -26.47 0.82 14.35
N ARG A 104 -26.66 1.26 13.12
CA ARG A 104 -27.87 0.94 12.35
C ARG A 104 -27.75 -0.37 11.61
N ASP A 105 -26.69 -0.50 10.82
CA ASP A 105 -26.44 -1.68 9.97
C ASP A 105 -24.96 -1.74 9.57
N GLU A 106 -24.34 -2.90 9.72
CA GLU A 106 -22.98 -3.18 9.28
C GLU A 106 -22.77 -2.86 7.79
N ALA A 107 -23.78 -3.08 6.94
CA ALA A 107 -23.69 -2.78 5.51
C ALA A 107 -23.60 -1.27 5.23
N GLU A 108 -24.26 -0.42 5.99
CA GLU A 108 -24.14 1.04 5.86
C GLU A 108 -22.72 1.52 6.25
N PHE A 109 -22.15 0.92 7.29
CA PHE A 109 -20.75 1.20 7.67
C PHE A 109 -19.79 0.84 6.53
N PHE A 110 -19.91 -0.35 5.95
CA PHE A 110 -19.07 -0.73 4.83
C PHE A 110 -19.33 0.11 3.57
N ASP A 111 -20.53 0.64 3.38
CA ASP A 111 -20.79 1.58 2.29
C ASP A 111 -19.96 2.87 2.45
N ILE A 112 -19.89 3.43 3.66
CA ILE A 112 -19.03 4.58 3.97
C ILE A 112 -17.56 4.21 3.69
N VAL A 113 -17.07 3.08 4.24
CA VAL A 113 -15.68 2.62 4.03
C VAL A 113 -15.34 2.45 2.54
N ASN A 114 -16.29 2.04 1.72
CA ASN A 114 -16.08 1.83 0.28
C ASN A 114 -16.08 3.14 -0.53
N ARG A 115 -16.74 4.20 -0.05
CA ARG A 115 -16.87 5.47 -0.79
C ARG A 115 -15.85 6.52 -0.39
N ILE A 116 -15.27 6.46 0.83
CA ILE A 116 -14.25 7.41 1.26
C ILE A 116 -12.91 7.18 0.56
N THR A 117 -12.21 8.26 0.31
CA THR A 117 -10.86 8.28 -0.29
C THR A 117 -9.85 8.64 0.78
N GLY A 118 -8.70 8.00 0.80
CA GLY A 118 -7.63 8.33 1.73
C GLY A 118 -6.69 7.18 2.03
N VAL A 119 -5.82 7.38 3.00
CA VAL A 119 -4.91 6.39 3.56
C VAL A 119 -5.23 6.30 5.04
N PHE A 120 -5.93 5.24 5.44
CA PHE A 120 -6.50 5.17 6.79
C PHE A 120 -6.68 3.74 7.32
N VAL A 121 -6.76 3.67 8.64
CA VAL A 121 -7.36 2.56 9.39
C VAL A 121 -8.48 3.14 10.24
N ILE A 122 -9.65 2.50 10.24
CA ILE A 122 -10.75 2.79 11.17
C ILE A 122 -10.88 1.61 12.13
N ILE A 123 -10.93 1.91 13.43
CA ILE A 123 -11.11 0.93 14.51
C ILE A 123 -12.35 1.36 15.30
N LEU A 124 -13.30 0.46 15.46
CA LEU A 124 -14.47 0.61 16.34
C LEU A 124 -14.28 -0.28 17.57
N ALA A 125 -14.59 0.24 18.74
CA ALA A 125 -14.58 -0.48 20.01
C ALA A 125 -15.96 -0.38 20.68
N GLU A 126 -16.58 -1.53 20.98
CA GLU A 126 -17.86 -1.65 21.67
C GLU A 126 -17.72 -2.63 22.84
N GLY A 127 -17.50 -2.10 24.04
CA GLY A 127 -17.06 -2.89 25.19
C GLY A 127 -15.68 -3.49 24.91
N GLU A 128 -15.60 -4.82 24.99
CA GLU A 128 -14.35 -5.56 24.69
C GLU A 128 -14.25 -5.96 23.20
N ARG A 129 -15.30 -5.78 22.42
CA ARG A 129 -15.31 -6.12 21.00
C ARG A 129 -14.66 -5.03 20.15
N LEU A 130 -13.92 -5.47 19.13
CA LEU A 130 -13.29 -4.57 18.17
C LEU A 130 -13.68 -4.95 16.74
N THR A 131 -13.83 -3.94 15.92
CA THR A 131 -13.92 -4.06 14.46
C THR A 131 -12.92 -3.11 13.83
N ALA A 132 -12.12 -3.59 12.87
CA ALA A 132 -11.17 -2.73 12.19
C ALA A 132 -11.14 -2.97 10.67
N VAL A 133 -10.97 -1.90 9.91
CA VAL A 133 -10.88 -1.90 8.45
C VAL A 133 -9.77 -0.96 7.98
N GLN A 134 -9.26 -1.22 6.76
CA GLN A 134 -8.24 -0.40 6.12
C GLN A 134 -8.79 0.35 4.90
N ASP A 135 -8.03 1.34 4.44
CA ASP A 135 -8.24 2.00 3.15
C ASP A 135 -8.29 1.03 1.97
N CYS A 136 -8.64 1.53 0.80
CA CYS A 136 -8.87 0.72 -0.40
C CYS A 136 -7.71 -0.23 -0.72
N SER A 137 -6.47 0.22 -0.66
CA SER A 137 -5.29 -0.57 -1.04
C SER A 137 -4.43 -1.02 0.15
N GLY A 138 -4.87 -0.72 1.39
CA GLY A 138 -4.14 -1.07 2.62
C GLY A 138 -2.82 -0.32 2.78
N MET A 139 -2.76 0.92 2.28
CA MET A 139 -1.57 1.77 2.39
C MET A 139 -1.29 2.16 3.84
N GLN A 140 -2.34 2.44 4.64
CA GLN A 140 -2.21 2.44 6.09
C GLN A 140 -2.27 1.00 6.58
N MET A 141 -1.09 0.41 6.78
CA MET A 141 -0.98 -1.00 7.15
C MET A 141 -1.64 -1.30 8.49
N LEU A 142 -2.20 -2.50 8.62
CA LEU A 142 -2.69 -3.06 9.88
C LEU A 142 -2.14 -4.47 10.07
N TYR A 143 -1.29 -4.62 11.07
CA TYR A 143 -0.88 -5.89 11.65
C TYR A 143 -1.55 -6.04 13.00
N TYR A 144 -2.01 -7.24 13.32
CA TYR A 144 -2.74 -7.53 14.55
C TYR A 144 -2.34 -8.86 15.14
N GLY A 145 -2.52 -9.00 16.45
CA GLY A 145 -2.27 -10.24 17.14
C GLY A 145 -2.18 -10.11 18.65
N ARG A 146 -1.64 -11.13 19.31
CA ARG A 146 -1.46 -11.17 20.77
C ARG A 146 0.02 -11.44 21.10
N ALA A 147 0.55 -10.63 21.98
CA ALA A 147 1.90 -10.82 22.51
C ALA A 147 1.94 -10.41 23.98
N ASN A 148 2.65 -11.18 24.82
CA ASN A 148 2.80 -10.92 26.24
C ASN A 148 1.46 -10.73 27.00
N GLY A 149 0.40 -11.47 26.60
CA GLY A 149 -0.92 -11.43 27.23
C GLY A 149 -1.83 -10.28 26.76
N HIS A 150 -1.35 -9.38 25.90
CA HIS A 150 -2.09 -8.21 25.40
C HIS A 150 -2.40 -8.31 23.92
N ILE A 151 -3.41 -7.57 23.47
CA ILE A 151 -3.69 -7.38 22.04
C ILE A 151 -2.86 -6.24 21.49
N TRP A 152 -2.52 -6.34 20.20
CA TRP A 152 -1.74 -5.34 19.48
C TRP A 152 -2.28 -5.16 18.07
N MET A 153 -2.48 -3.90 17.67
CA MET A 153 -2.68 -3.51 16.28
C MET A 153 -1.72 -2.39 15.94
N THR A 154 -1.05 -2.44 14.80
CA THR A 154 0.00 -1.48 14.42
C THR A 154 0.20 -1.41 12.92
N SER A 155 0.73 -0.29 12.43
CA SER A 155 1.24 -0.18 11.06
C SER A 155 2.64 -0.77 10.90
N ALA A 156 3.43 -0.88 11.98
CA ALA A 156 4.81 -1.34 11.95
C ALA A 156 5.02 -2.53 12.92
N PRO A 157 5.07 -3.77 12.43
CA PRO A 157 5.27 -4.94 13.30
C PRO A 157 6.59 -4.88 14.09
N GLN A 158 7.64 -4.20 13.58
CA GLN A 158 8.88 -3.98 14.32
C GLN A 158 8.64 -3.21 15.62
N LEU A 159 7.71 -2.27 15.65
CA LEU A 159 7.37 -1.52 16.86
C LEU A 159 6.88 -2.44 17.99
N VAL A 160 5.99 -3.40 17.65
CA VAL A 160 5.56 -4.42 18.63
C VAL A 160 6.71 -5.35 18.98
N GLY A 161 7.54 -5.70 18.01
CA GLY A 161 8.77 -6.47 18.23
C GLY A 161 9.68 -5.82 19.26
N ASP A 162 9.90 -4.51 19.16
CA ASP A 162 10.74 -3.73 20.08
C ASP A 162 10.10 -3.59 21.47
N VAL A 163 8.79 -3.34 21.53
CA VAL A 163 8.05 -3.17 22.80
C VAL A 163 7.92 -4.49 23.57
N CYS A 164 7.73 -5.60 22.86
CA CYS A 164 7.46 -6.91 23.45
C CYS A 164 8.67 -7.83 23.48
N GLY A 165 9.79 -7.46 22.88
CA GLY A 165 11.00 -8.30 22.80
C GLY A 165 10.79 -9.53 21.90
N LEU A 166 9.99 -9.41 20.82
CA LEU A 166 9.66 -10.54 19.95
C LEU A 166 10.85 -10.96 19.07
N LYS A 167 10.88 -12.23 18.72
CA LYS A 167 11.90 -12.78 17.81
C LYS A 167 11.29 -13.07 16.45
N ARG A 168 11.99 -12.67 15.37
CA ARG A 168 11.58 -13.01 14.00
C ARG A 168 11.57 -14.54 13.81
N THR A 169 10.61 -15.01 13.03
CA THR A 169 10.52 -16.44 12.71
C THR A 169 11.75 -16.92 11.92
N GLU A 170 12.14 -18.19 12.09
CA GLU A 170 13.25 -18.78 11.32
C GLU A 170 13.03 -18.65 9.80
N TYR A 171 11.79 -18.84 9.36
CA TYR A 171 11.42 -18.69 7.95
C TYR A 171 11.71 -17.29 7.43
N VAL A 172 11.28 -16.25 8.16
CA VAL A 172 11.51 -14.85 7.77
C VAL A 172 13.01 -14.54 7.79
N MET A 173 13.74 -15.00 8.80
CA MET A 173 15.20 -14.83 8.88
C MET A 173 15.91 -15.43 7.66
N ARG A 174 15.54 -16.65 7.26
CA ARG A 174 16.08 -17.31 6.06
C ARG A 174 15.68 -16.59 4.78
N LEU A 175 14.42 -16.17 4.68
CA LEU A 175 13.90 -15.45 3.52
C LEU A 175 14.64 -14.12 3.32
N LEU A 176 14.76 -13.30 4.36
CA LEU A 176 15.46 -12.01 4.32
C LEU A 176 16.97 -12.14 4.03
N ASN A 177 17.57 -13.30 4.30
CA ASN A 177 18.96 -13.60 3.96
C ASN A 177 19.11 -14.28 2.59
N SER A 178 18.00 -14.62 1.90
CA SER A 178 18.08 -15.27 0.59
C SER A 178 18.30 -14.24 -0.52
N ARG A 179 19.14 -14.60 -1.51
CA ARG A 179 19.32 -13.80 -2.71
C ARG A 179 18.01 -13.61 -3.48
N GLY A 180 17.16 -14.63 -3.46
CA GLY A 180 15.89 -14.63 -4.16
C GLY A 180 14.92 -13.57 -3.66
N TYR A 181 14.88 -13.27 -2.36
CA TYR A 181 14.06 -12.21 -1.80
C TYR A 181 14.38 -10.85 -2.44
N TYR A 182 15.66 -10.52 -2.57
CA TYR A 182 16.11 -9.26 -3.17
C TYR A 182 15.90 -9.19 -4.68
N MET A 183 16.00 -10.32 -5.37
CA MET A 183 15.74 -10.40 -6.82
C MET A 183 14.26 -10.48 -7.16
N GLY A 184 13.42 -10.81 -6.18
CA GLY A 184 11.99 -11.04 -6.33
C GLY A 184 11.13 -9.87 -5.92
N SER A 185 10.03 -10.18 -5.26
CA SER A 185 8.97 -9.21 -4.97
C SER A 185 9.15 -8.42 -3.67
N ARG A 186 10.09 -8.82 -2.80
CA ARG A 186 10.45 -8.13 -1.55
C ARG A 186 9.28 -7.88 -0.59
N PHE A 187 8.38 -8.83 -0.48
CA PHE A 187 7.30 -8.86 0.51
C PHE A 187 7.11 -10.28 1.03
N LEU A 188 6.45 -10.46 2.16
CA LEU A 188 6.19 -11.79 2.73
C LEU A 188 5.00 -12.45 2.02
N PRO A 189 5.01 -13.80 1.86
CA PRO A 189 3.89 -14.52 1.27
C PRO A 189 2.68 -14.55 2.19
N GLY A 190 1.50 -14.63 1.59
CA GLY A 190 0.25 -14.67 2.33
C GLY A 190 0.01 -13.42 3.16
N ASP A 191 -0.42 -13.62 4.38
CA ASP A 191 -0.67 -12.59 5.39
C ASP A 191 0.40 -12.59 6.52
N LEU A 192 1.59 -13.15 6.24
CA LEU A 192 2.66 -13.24 7.22
C LEU A 192 3.19 -11.88 7.65
N SER A 193 3.59 -11.84 8.91
CA SER A 193 4.40 -10.82 9.55
C SER A 193 5.82 -11.35 9.83
N PRO A 194 6.79 -10.49 10.15
CA PRO A 194 8.09 -10.94 10.66
C PRO A 194 8.02 -11.76 11.95
N TYR A 195 6.97 -11.60 12.72
CA TYR A 195 6.75 -12.21 14.03
C TYR A 195 5.56 -13.16 13.98
N GLU A 196 5.67 -14.30 14.68
CA GLU A 196 4.61 -15.32 14.72
C GLU A 196 3.33 -14.81 15.38
N GLU A 197 3.50 -13.91 16.34
CA GLU A 197 2.43 -13.31 17.15
C GLU A 197 1.54 -12.35 16.37
N LEU A 198 1.98 -11.90 15.19
CA LEU A 198 1.27 -10.88 14.39
C LEU A 198 0.90 -11.41 13.01
N THR A 199 -0.24 -10.98 12.53
CA THR A 199 -0.76 -11.28 11.19
C THR A 199 -1.11 -9.97 10.47
N ARG A 200 -0.93 -9.90 9.15
CA ARG A 200 -1.30 -8.74 8.33
C ARG A 200 -2.76 -8.84 7.89
N LEU A 201 -3.54 -7.77 8.06
CA LEU A 201 -4.88 -7.67 7.49
C LEU A 201 -4.81 -7.38 5.99
N GLY A 202 -5.65 -8.02 5.19
CA GLY A 202 -5.83 -7.68 3.77
C GLY A 202 -6.78 -6.48 3.57
N PRO A 203 -6.59 -5.64 2.51
CA PRO A 203 -7.38 -4.42 2.32
C PRO A 203 -8.90 -4.62 2.24
N ASN A 204 -9.35 -5.75 1.70
CA ASN A 204 -10.77 -6.07 1.50
C ASN A 204 -11.36 -6.94 2.61
N MET A 205 -10.64 -7.02 3.74
CA MET A 205 -11.03 -7.77 4.92
C MET A 205 -11.41 -6.83 6.06
N VAL A 206 -12.44 -7.19 6.82
CA VAL A 206 -12.72 -6.66 8.15
C VAL A 206 -12.09 -7.57 9.19
N LEU A 207 -11.41 -6.97 10.15
CA LEU A 207 -10.94 -7.63 11.36
C LEU A 207 -11.98 -7.49 12.44
N SER A 208 -12.33 -8.57 13.12
CA SER A 208 -13.11 -8.58 14.35
C SER A 208 -12.31 -9.18 15.50
N TYR A 209 -12.57 -8.73 16.71
CA TYR A 209 -12.06 -9.31 17.94
C TYR A 209 -13.20 -9.42 18.95
N ASP A 210 -13.40 -10.63 19.47
CA ASP A 210 -14.32 -10.96 20.55
C ASP A 210 -13.69 -12.12 21.36
N GLY A 211 -12.64 -11.77 22.15
CA GLY A 211 -11.77 -12.77 22.79
C GLY A 211 -10.72 -13.37 21.83
N GLU A 212 -11.07 -13.60 20.58
CA GLU A 212 -10.19 -14.07 19.51
C GLU A 212 -10.29 -13.19 18.28
N PHE A 213 -9.19 -13.09 17.51
CA PHE A 213 -9.18 -12.38 16.24
C PHE A 213 -9.74 -13.24 15.11
N ALA A 214 -10.63 -12.65 14.32
CA ALA A 214 -11.13 -13.22 13.08
C ALA A 214 -11.11 -12.19 11.96
N GLN A 215 -10.86 -12.62 10.72
CA GLN A 215 -10.99 -11.75 9.54
C GLN A 215 -12.03 -12.32 8.59
N LYS A 216 -12.86 -11.44 8.03
CA LYS A 216 -13.91 -11.78 7.08
C LYS A 216 -13.85 -10.84 5.88
N ARG A 217 -14.17 -11.36 4.69
CA ARG A 217 -14.28 -10.54 3.49
C ARG A 217 -15.52 -9.66 3.55
N PHE A 218 -15.38 -8.35 3.33
CA PHE A 218 -16.51 -7.43 3.18
C PHE A 218 -16.63 -6.87 1.76
N PHE A 219 -15.56 -6.96 0.95
CA PHE A 219 -15.54 -6.53 -0.44
C PHE A 219 -14.97 -7.63 -1.36
N PRO A 220 -15.46 -7.85 -2.58
CA PRO A 220 -16.55 -7.11 -3.26
C PRO A 220 -17.94 -7.39 -2.67
N VAL A 221 -18.84 -6.38 -2.77
CA VAL A 221 -20.21 -6.47 -2.21
C VAL A 221 -21.17 -7.15 -3.18
N THR A 222 -21.12 -6.75 -4.45
CA THR A 222 -22.04 -7.22 -5.51
C THR A 222 -21.32 -8.05 -6.56
N GLU A 223 -22.09 -8.83 -7.32
CA GLU A 223 -21.57 -9.53 -8.49
C GLU A 223 -21.11 -8.52 -9.55
N ARG A 224 -19.91 -8.72 -10.10
CA ARG A 224 -19.40 -7.91 -11.17
C ARG A 224 -20.15 -8.16 -12.47
N ARG A 225 -20.51 -7.09 -13.17
CA ARG A 225 -21.09 -7.13 -14.51
C ARG A 225 -20.19 -6.32 -15.48
N GLU A 226 -19.90 -6.90 -16.62
CA GLU A 226 -19.22 -6.16 -17.69
C GLU A 226 -20.18 -5.16 -18.34
N LEU A 227 -19.65 -3.99 -18.65
CA LEU A 227 -20.39 -2.91 -19.31
C LEU A 227 -20.59 -3.24 -20.81
N SER A 228 -21.77 -2.97 -21.32
CA SER A 228 -22.00 -2.93 -22.76
C SER A 228 -21.28 -1.73 -23.40
N GLU A 229 -21.10 -1.73 -24.74
CA GLU A 229 -20.48 -0.61 -25.45
C GLU A 229 -21.26 0.71 -25.25
N GLU A 230 -22.58 0.63 -25.10
CA GLU A 230 -23.47 1.78 -24.90
C GLU A 230 -23.34 2.37 -23.48
N GLU A 231 -22.98 1.55 -22.50
CA GLU A 231 -22.82 1.97 -21.09
C GLU A 231 -21.45 2.62 -20.82
N LYS A 232 -20.42 2.26 -21.56
CA LYS A 232 -19.04 2.71 -21.33
C LYS A 232 -18.86 4.23 -21.32
N PRO A 233 -19.48 5.01 -22.22
CA PRO A 233 -19.34 6.48 -22.19
C PRO A 233 -19.85 7.08 -20.86
N ARG A 234 -20.98 6.58 -20.35
CA ARG A 234 -21.53 7.01 -19.07
C ARG A 234 -20.63 6.59 -17.90
N ALA A 235 -20.14 5.36 -17.91
CA ALA A 235 -19.23 4.87 -16.87
C ALA A 235 -17.93 5.68 -16.82
N ILE A 236 -17.37 6.06 -17.96
CA ILE A 236 -16.19 6.94 -18.02
C ILE A 236 -16.48 8.32 -17.43
N GLU A 237 -17.66 8.89 -17.69
CA GLU A 237 -18.06 10.17 -17.10
C GLU A 237 -18.18 10.08 -15.56
N GLU A 238 -18.76 8.98 -15.05
CA GLU A 238 -18.89 8.73 -13.60
C GLU A 238 -17.51 8.54 -12.95
N ILE A 239 -16.62 7.73 -13.56
CA ILE A 239 -15.24 7.54 -13.09
C ILE A 239 -14.48 8.88 -13.12
N TYR A 240 -14.59 9.64 -14.22
CA TYR A 240 -13.94 10.95 -14.34
C TYR A 240 -14.41 11.90 -13.25
N SER A 241 -15.73 12.00 -13.04
CA SER A 241 -16.33 12.90 -12.06
C SER A 241 -15.85 12.58 -10.65
N LEU A 242 -15.86 11.30 -10.26
CA LEU A 242 -15.37 10.85 -8.95
C LEU A 242 -13.86 11.09 -8.79
N PHE A 243 -13.06 10.71 -9.78
CA PHE A 243 -11.62 10.87 -9.74
C PHE A 243 -11.21 12.36 -9.73
N ARG A 244 -11.86 13.18 -10.52
CA ARG A 244 -11.70 14.64 -10.52
C ARG A 244 -12.04 15.22 -9.15
N LYS A 245 -13.16 14.81 -8.55
CA LYS A 245 -13.58 15.25 -7.22
C LYS A 245 -12.54 14.88 -6.15
N ASN A 246 -11.94 13.69 -6.24
CA ASN A 246 -10.85 13.30 -5.35
C ASN A 246 -9.65 14.26 -5.46
N ILE A 247 -9.26 14.65 -6.68
CA ILE A 247 -8.15 15.60 -6.88
C ILE A 247 -8.52 16.99 -6.31
N GLU A 248 -9.74 17.47 -6.55
CA GLU A 248 -10.22 18.77 -6.03
C GLU A 248 -10.19 18.80 -4.50
N MET A 249 -10.70 17.76 -3.84
CA MET A 249 -10.72 17.65 -2.38
C MET A 249 -9.31 17.52 -1.79
N ILE A 250 -8.39 16.83 -2.46
CA ILE A 250 -6.98 16.82 -2.07
C ILE A 250 -6.42 18.24 -2.11
N LEU A 251 -6.65 18.98 -3.20
CA LEU A 251 -6.15 20.34 -3.34
C LEU A 251 -6.86 21.35 -2.42
N GLU A 252 -8.02 21.02 -1.87
CA GLU A 252 -8.71 21.80 -0.85
C GLU A 252 -8.15 21.52 0.56
N LYS A 253 -7.86 20.25 0.83
CA LYS A 253 -7.43 19.79 2.16
C LYS A 253 -5.95 20.06 2.43
N TRP A 254 -5.09 20.02 1.43
CA TRP A 254 -3.64 20.16 1.58
C TRP A 254 -3.07 21.31 0.80
N ASP A 255 -2.31 22.14 1.50
CA ASP A 255 -1.52 23.22 0.91
C ASP A 255 -0.24 22.68 0.26
N SER A 256 0.29 23.45 -0.71
CA SER A 256 1.61 23.18 -1.32
C SER A 256 1.74 21.75 -1.85
N ALA A 257 0.75 21.31 -2.63
CA ALA A 257 0.74 19.99 -3.25
C ALA A 257 1.65 19.91 -4.48
N ALA A 258 2.24 18.74 -4.70
CA ALA A 258 3.07 18.45 -5.87
C ALA A 258 2.70 17.09 -6.48
N LEU A 259 2.48 17.03 -7.79
CA LEU A 259 2.26 15.79 -8.53
C LEU A 259 3.59 15.24 -9.01
N SER A 260 3.92 14.02 -8.58
CA SER A 260 5.01 13.22 -9.13
C SER A 260 4.62 12.77 -10.54
N LEU A 261 5.24 13.35 -11.56
CA LEU A 261 4.89 13.13 -12.97
C LEU A 261 5.98 12.31 -13.67
N THR A 262 5.55 11.34 -14.46
CA THR A 262 6.39 10.48 -15.31
C THR A 262 5.79 10.35 -16.71
N GLY A 263 6.49 9.72 -17.63
CA GLY A 263 5.91 9.30 -18.92
C GLY A 263 4.88 8.18 -18.84
N GLY A 264 4.63 7.63 -17.63
CA GLY A 264 3.72 6.50 -17.38
C GLY A 264 2.23 6.85 -17.53
N THR A 265 1.40 5.82 -17.74
CA THR A 265 -0.05 5.99 -17.93
C THR A 265 -0.73 6.60 -16.70
N ASP A 266 -0.36 6.16 -15.50
CA ASP A 266 -1.05 6.50 -14.27
C ASP A 266 -0.94 8.00 -13.93
N SER A 267 0.28 8.54 -13.91
CA SER A 267 0.52 9.96 -13.63
C SER A 267 0.01 10.89 -14.75
N LYS A 268 0.06 10.44 -16.02
CA LYS A 268 -0.55 11.17 -17.13
C LYS A 268 -2.08 11.23 -17.01
N THR A 269 -2.72 10.14 -16.57
CA THR A 269 -4.16 10.14 -16.32
C THR A 269 -4.52 11.11 -15.20
N THR A 270 -3.76 11.13 -14.10
CA THR A 270 -3.96 12.10 -13.02
C THR A 270 -3.80 13.54 -13.53
N LEU A 271 -2.75 13.84 -14.30
CA LEU A 271 -2.54 15.15 -14.89
C LEU A 271 -3.70 15.54 -15.80
N ALA A 272 -4.15 14.65 -16.69
CA ALA A 272 -5.26 14.93 -17.60
C ALA A 272 -6.57 15.22 -16.85
N CYS A 273 -6.89 14.44 -15.82
CA CYS A 273 -8.08 14.64 -14.99
C CYS A 273 -7.99 15.90 -14.10
N ALA A 274 -6.79 16.41 -13.84
CA ALA A 274 -6.56 17.67 -13.14
C ALA A 274 -6.62 18.92 -14.04
N ASN A 275 -7.06 18.78 -15.30
CA ASN A 275 -7.17 19.90 -16.24
C ASN A 275 -8.00 21.05 -15.64
N GLY A 276 -7.51 22.30 -15.77
CA GLY A 276 -8.11 23.48 -15.14
C GLY A 276 -7.75 23.68 -13.66
N LEU A 277 -6.94 22.79 -13.04
CA LEU A 277 -6.42 22.93 -11.67
C LEU A 277 -4.90 23.10 -11.63
N TYR A 278 -4.25 23.24 -12.78
CA TYR A 278 -2.79 23.19 -12.88
C TYR A 278 -2.06 24.24 -12.03
N ASP A 279 -2.66 25.38 -11.77
CA ASP A 279 -2.06 26.44 -10.94
C ASP A 279 -2.09 26.12 -9.43
N ARG A 280 -2.82 25.08 -9.03
CA ARG A 280 -2.99 24.70 -7.61
C ARG A 280 -1.95 23.71 -7.12
N PHE A 281 -1.12 23.14 -7.99
CA PHE A 281 -0.09 22.16 -7.61
C PHE A 281 1.14 22.25 -8.51
N MET A 282 2.28 21.89 -7.96
CA MET A 282 3.53 21.76 -8.69
C MET A 282 3.58 20.42 -9.44
N ARG A 283 4.21 20.38 -10.62
CA ARG A 283 4.57 19.15 -11.34
C ARG A 283 6.06 18.97 -11.22
N TYR A 284 6.47 17.79 -10.81
CA TYR A 284 7.89 17.50 -10.65
C TYR A 284 8.23 16.08 -11.07
N SER A 285 9.49 15.87 -11.36
CA SER A 285 10.12 14.56 -11.49
C SER A 285 11.46 14.56 -10.78
N PHE A 286 12.01 13.38 -10.59
CA PHE A 286 13.38 13.23 -10.08
C PHE A 286 14.19 12.33 -11.02
N ALA A 287 15.51 12.49 -11.00
CA ALA A 287 16.43 11.66 -11.74
C ALA A 287 17.64 11.29 -10.87
N SER A 288 17.77 10.01 -10.53
CA SER A 288 18.91 9.42 -9.82
C SER A 288 19.66 8.37 -10.67
N LYS A 289 19.09 7.98 -11.81
CA LYS A 289 19.64 6.98 -12.75
C LYS A 289 19.08 7.22 -14.16
N PRO A 290 19.72 6.68 -15.21
CA PRO A 290 19.32 6.94 -16.60
C PRO A 290 17.88 6.62 -16.95
N SER A 291 17.28 5.57 -16.36
CA SER A 291 15.88 5.23 -16.60
C SER A 291 14.91 6.26 -16.02
N GLU A 292 15.20 6.82 -14.87
CA GLU A 292 14.41 7.88 -14.25
C GLU A 292 14.56 9.20 -15.01
N LYS A 293 15.75 9.45 -15.60
CA LYS A 293 15.95 10.60 -16.48
C LYS A 293 15.04 10.54 -17.72
N GLN A 294 14.86 9.36 -18.32
CA GLN A 294 13.93 9.19 -19.44
C GLN A 294 12.48 9.51 -19.05
N ASP A 295 12.07 9.07 -17.87
CA ASP A 295 10.74 9.41 -17.31
C ASP A 295 10.59 10.90 -17.04
N ALA A 296 11.62 11.55 -16.51
CA ALA A 296 11.65 12.98 -16.24
C ALA A 296 11.65 13.82 -17.54
N ASP A 297 12.42 13.41 -18.54
CA ASP A 297 12.46 14.07 -19.86
C ASP A 297 11.07 13.98 -20.54
N ALA A 298 10.39 12.83 -20.43
CA ALA A 298 9.04 12.65 -20.94
C ALA A 298 8.04 13.55 -20.20
N ALA A 299 8.12 13.65 -18.88
CA ALA A 299 7.28 14.54 -18.08
C ALA A 299 7.51 16.03 -18.43
N ALA A 300 8.76 16.44 -18.60
CA ALA A 300 9.11 17.79 -19.00
C ALA A 300 8.56 18.13 -20.39
N GLU A 301 8.62 17.19 -21.35
CA GLU A 301 8.05 17.38 -22.69
C GLU A 301 6.52 17.51 -22.65
N ILE A 302 5.84 16.70 -21.83
CA ILE A 302 4.39 16.82 -21.63
C ILE A 302 4.04 18.21 -21.09
N CYS A 303 4.70 18.65 -20.03
CA CYS A 303 4.48 19.97 -19.44
C CYS A 303 4.75 21.09 -20.45
N LYS A 304 5.86 21.02 -21.20
CA LYS A 304 6.18 22.00 -22.25
C LYS A 304 5.09 22.11 -23.30
N LYS A 305 4.55 21.00 -23.79
CA LYS A 305 3.47 20.97 -24.78
C LYS A 305 2.15 21.57 -24.25
N LEU A 306 1.95 21.50 -22.94
CA LEU A 306 0.78 22.08 -22.26
C LEU A 306 1.02 23.53 -21.80
N GLY A 307 2.20 24.10 -22.01
CA GLY A 307 2.56 25.42 -21.49
C GLY A 307 2.71 25.48 -19.96
N LEU A 308 3.00 24.34 -19.33
CA LEU A 308 3.10 24.20 -17.87
C LEU A 308 4.56 24.19 -17.40
N SER A 309 4.79 24.71 -16.19
CA SER A 309 6.08 24.56 -15.51
C SER A 309 6.29 23.13 -15.04
N HIS A 310 7.53 22.67 -15.06
CA HIS A 310 7.96 21.37 -14.53
C HIS A 310 9.26 21.54 -13.77
N LYS A 311 9.38 20.92 -12.59
CA LYS A 311 10.58 20.92 -11.77
C LYS A 311 11.26 19.56 -11.82
N LEU A 312 12.55 19.57 -12.15
CA LEU A 312 13.40 18.37 -12.09
C LEU A 312 14.31 18.45 -10.86
N TYR A 313 14.21 17.45 -9.99
CA TYR A 313 15.16 17.22 -8.92
C TYR A 313 16.24 16.23 -9.39
N VAL A 314 17.48 16.71 -9.50
CA VAL A 314 18.63 15.88 -9.84
C VAL A 314 19.23 15.35 -8.55
N ILE A 315 19.16 14.03 -8.36
CA ILE A 315 19.63 13.37 -7.16
C ILE A 315 21.14 13.07 -7.32
N PRO A 316 21.99 13.40 -6.35
CA PRO A 316 23.42 13.08 -6.39
C PRO A 316 23.67 11.59 -6.62
N GLU A 317 24.66 11.27 -7.44
CA GLU A 317 25.08 9.88 -7.67
C GLU A 317 25.91 9.33 -6.50
N ASP A 318 26.71 10.19 -5.88
CA ASP A 318 27.55 9.85 -4.73
C ASP A 318 26.70 9.89 -3.43
N GLU A 319 26.64 8.77 -2.73
CA GLU A 319 25.97 8.63 -1.44
C GLU A 319 26.61 9.50 -0.35
N ASN A 320 27.91 9.83 -0.48
CA ASN A 320 28.64 10.69 0.46
C ASN A 320 28.19 12.17 0.42
N GLU A 321 27.47 12.58 -0.61
CA GLU A 321 26.86 13.91 -0.68
C GLU A 321 25.57 14.02 0.16
N ILE A 322 25.12 12.93 0.76
CA ILE A 322 23.89 12.88 1.58
C ILE A 322 24.28 12.60 3.03
N GLU A 323 24.00 13.57 3.90
CA GLU A 323 24.33 13.46 5.32
C GLU A 323 23.67 12.22 5.94
N ASP A 324 24.46 11.47 6.71
CA ASP A 324 24.03 10.28 7.47
C ASP A 324 23.31 9.19 6.65
N TYR A 325 23.56 9.12 5.33
CA TYR A 325 22.87 8.23 4.41
C TYR A 325 22.80 6.77 4.88
N ASP A 326 23.93 6.19 5.29
CA ASP A 326 23.98 4.79 5.74
C ASP A 326 23.13 4.53 6.98
N PHE A 327 23.12 5.48 7.91
CA PHE A 327 22.28 5.38 9.11
C PHE A 327 20.78 5.50 8.75
N LEU A 328 20.42 6.45 7.90
CA LEU A 328 19.04 6.65 7.47
C LEU A 328 18.50 5.43 6.70
N VAL A 329 19.31 4.79 5.88
CA VAL A 329 18.96 3.53 5.23
C VAL A 329 18.67 2.43 6.25
N LYS A 330 19.50 2.28 7.29
CA LYS A 330 19.29 1.30 8.36
C LYS A 330 18.03 1.61 9.16
N LEU A 331 17.77 2.88 9.43
CA LEU A 331 16.58 3.31 10.16
C LEU A 331 15.30 3.05 9.37
N ILE A 332 15.29 3.29 8.05
CA ILE A 332 14.16 2.95 7.17
C ILE A 332 13.95 1.44 7.12
N ASP A 333 15.02 0.65 7.00
CA ASP A 333 14.95 -0.81 7.05
C ASP A 333 14.30 -1.29 8.38
N HIS A 334 14.68 -0.69 9.50
CA HIS A 334 14.12 -0.99 10.80
C HIS A 334 12.63 -0.61 10.89
N ASN A 335 12.28 0.62 10.55
CA ASN A 335 10.91 1.12 10.55
C ASN A 335 9.96 0.24 9.71
N THR A 336 10.47 -0.32 8.62
CA THR A 336 9.74 -1.23 7.73
C THR A 336 9.89 -2.71 8.12
N SER A 337 10.36 -3.00 9.34
CA SER A 337 10.59 -4.37 9.83
C SER A 337 11.54 -5.19 8.95
N TYR A 338 12.50 -4.52 8.30
CA TYR A 338 13.42 -5.08 7.31
C TYR A 338 12.74 -5.62 6.04
N LEU A 339 11.51 -5.21 5.80
CA LEU A 339 10.73 -5.54 4.59
C LEU A 339 10.78 -4.42 3.54
N CYS A 340 11.70 -3.46 3.66
CA CYS A 340 11.78 -2.33 2.75
C CYS A 340 11.78 -2.80 1.28
N ALA A 341 10.83 -2.28 0.51
CA ALA A 341 10.62 -2.66 -0.88
C ALA A 341 11.70 -2.07 -1.81
N PHE A 342 12.42 -1.05 -1.37
CA PHE A 342 13.43 -0.35 -2.15
C PHE A 342 14.83 -0.94 -1.97
N TYR A 343 15.66 -0.81 -3.00
CA TYR A 343 17.11 -1.04 -2.87
C TYR A 343 17.77 0.14 -2.17
N LYS A 344 18.94 -0.09 -1.58
CA LYS A 344 19.71 0.96 -0.94
C LYS A 344 19.85 2.21 -1.84
N ASN A 345 20.25 2.02 -3.07
CA ASN A 345 20.39 3.10 -4.06
C ASN A 345 19.05 3.74 -4.50
N GLU A 346 17.92 3.08 -4.31
CA GLU A 346 16.60 3.67 -4.57
C GLU A 346 16.13 4.52 -3.40
N LEU A 347 16.53 4.21 -2.17
CA LEU A 347 16.27 5.05 -0.99
C LEU A 347 16.99 6.39 -1.07
N ARG A 348 18.14 6.46 -1.79
CA ARG A 348 18.91 7.69 -1.96
C ARG A 348 18.06 8.88 -2.41
N LYS A 349 17.18 8.69 -3.39
CA LYS A 349 16.31 9.76 -3.88
C LYS A 349 15.34 10.26 -2.80
N TYR A 350 14.74 9.36 -2.03
CA TYR A 350 13.80 9.74 -0.99
C TYR A 350 14.50 10.45 0.18
N ILE A 351 15.65 9.92 0.62
CA ILE A 351 16.44 10.54 1.68
C ILE A 351 16.90 11.94 1.25
N TRP A 352 17.40 12.10 0.02
CA TRP A 352 17.81 13.41 -0.48
C TRP A 352 16.64 14.37 -0.63
N LEU A 353 15.51 13.91 -1.21
CA LEU A 353 14.31 14.72 -1.38
C LEU A 353 13.78 15.22 -0.03
N SER A 354 13.85 14.43 1.05
CA SER A 354 13.34 14.83 2.36
C SER A 354 13.89 16.18 2.87
N CYS A 355 15.10 16.54 2.45
CA CYS A 355 15.77 17.79 2.80
C CYS A 355 15.78 18.82 1.68
N ASN A 356 15.42 18.45 0.45
CA ASN A 356 15.66 19.27 -0.75
C ASN A 356 14.40 19.52 -1.59
N HIS A 357 13.21 19.13 -1.13
CA HIS A 357 11.95 19.47 -1.79
C HIS A 357 11.33 20.75 -1.21
N ASP A 358 10.51 21.41 -1.99
CA ASP A 358 9.83 22.66 -1.65
C ASP A 358 8.29 22.54 -1.69
N TYR A 359 7.77 21.32 -1.57
CA TYR A 359 6.34 21.02 -1.39
C TYR A 359 6.09 20.37 -0.02
N LYS A 360 4.85 20.43 0.46
CA LYS A 360 4.46 19.79 1.73
C LYS A 360 3.79 18.44 1.53
N THR A 361 3.07 18.29 0.43
CA THR A 361 2.25 17.11 0.15
C THR A 361 2.51 16.58 -1.25
N GLU A 362 2.82 15.30 -1.34
CA GLU A 362 3.03 14.62 -2.62
C GLU A 362 1.74 13.94 -3.09
N ILE A 363 1.28 14.27 -4.30
CA ILE A 363 0.20 13.55 -4.98
C ILE A 363 0.82 12.43 -5.78
N LYS A 364 0.47 11.18 -5.45
CA LYS A 364 0.90 9.99 -6.17
C LYS A 364 -0.23 9.31 -6.91
N SER A 365 0.09 8.75 -8.04
CA SER A 365 -0.84 7.98 -8.86
C SER A 365 -0.78 6.47 -8.56
N ASP A 366 -0.30 6.11 -7.38
CA ASP A 366 -0.29 4.74 -6.87
C ASP A 366 -1.72 4.21 -6.74
N ALA A 367 -1.89 2.91 -6.60
CA ALA A 367 -3.17 2.19 -6.60
C ALA A 367 -3.91 2.13 -7.96
N SER A 368 -3.59 2.95 -8.93
CA SER A 368 -4.14 2.91 -10.29
C SER A 368 -4.04 1.52 -10.91
N GLU A 369 -2.97 0.78 -10.62
CA GLU A 369 -2.73 -0.57 -11.14
C GLU A 369 -3.78 -1.60 -10.68
N ILE A 370 -4.55 -1.32 -9.62
CA ILE A 370 -5.67 -2.16 -9.20
C ILE A 370 -6.72 -2.22 -10.31
N GLY A 371 -7.02 -1.09 -10.95
CA GLY A 371 -7.93 -1.00 -12.08
C GLY A 371 -7.39 -1.57 -13.40
N ARG A 372 -6.15 -2.08 -13.42
CA ARG A 372 -5.46 -2.61 -14.60
C ARG A 372 -5.13 -4.09 -14.38
N ALA A 373 -5.12 -4.92 -15.41
CA ALA A 373 -4.73 -6.33 -15.31
C ALA A 373 -3.19 -6.51 -15.26
N ILE A 374 -2.51 -5.81 -14.33
CA ILE A 374 -1.05 -5.65 -14.32
C ILE A 374 -0.28 -6.96 -14.16
N MET A 375 -0.80 -7.89 -13.36
CA MET A 375 -0.11 -9.17 -13.14
C MET A 375 -0.08 -10.04 -14.40
N GLN A 376 -1.12 -10.00 -15.22
CA GLN A 376 -1.16 -10.72 -16.49
C GLN A 376 -0.16 -10.17 -17.51
N ARG A 377 0.09 -8.86 -17.50
CA ARG A 377 1.14 -8.24 -18.33
C ARG A 377 2.51 -8.82 -18.03
N LYS A 378 2.74 -9.16 -16.76
CA LYS A 378 4.03 -9.68 -16.30
C LYS A 378 4.29 -11.11 -16.77
N TYR A 379 3.31 -11.99 -16.65
CA TYR A 379 3.53 -13.44 -16.86
C TYR A 379 2.98 -13.97 -18.17
N ARG A 380 1.93 -13.38 -18.72
CA ARG A 380 1.24 -13.79 -19.95
C ARG A 380 0.89 -15.29 -19.99
N VAL A 381 0.61 -15.88 -18.84
CA VAL A 381 0.21 -17.28 -18.72
C VAL A 381 -1.25 -17.40 -18.34
N ARG A 382 -1.95 -18.34 -18.96
CA ARG A 382 -3.32 -18.64 -18.58
C ARG A 382 -3.33 -19.36 -17.23
N LEU A 383 -4.06 -18.83 -16.28
CA LEU A 383 -4.26 -19.46 -14.98
C LEU A 383 -5.38 -20.50 -15.06
N PRO A 384 -5.33 -21.55 -14.21
CA PRO A 384 -6.45 -22.47 -14.06
C PRO A 384 -7.62 -21.77 -13.35
N GLU A 385 -8.84 -22.27 -13.57
CA GLU A 385 -10.04 -21.76 -12.90
C GLU A 385 -9.97 -21.92 -11.37
N VAL A 386 -9.41 -23.03 -10.93
CA VAL A 386 -9.16 -23.29 -9.50
C VAL A 386 -7.69 -23.09 -9.19
N LEU A 387 -7.40 -22.18 -8.26
CA LEU A 387 -6.04 -21.89 -7.84
C LEU A 387 -5.57 -22.86 -6.76
N ALA A 388 -4.28 -23.13 -6.79
CA ALA A 388 -3.55 -23.79 -5.70
C ALA A 388 -2.51 -22.79 -5.13
N PRO A 389 -2.05 -22.95 -3.87
CA PRO A 389 -1.08 -22.06 -3.24
C PRO A 389 0.18 -21.81 -4.06
N ARG A 390 0.65 -22.83 -4.81
CA ARG A 390 1.82 -22.72 -5.69
C ARG A 390 1.68 -21.68 -6.81
N HIS A 391 0.47 -21.35 -7.25
CA HIS A 391 0.25 -20.30 -8.25
C HIS A 391 0.58 -18.93 -7.64
N PHE A 392 0.13 -18.66 -6.42
CA PHE A 392 0.48 -17.43 -5.70
C PHE A 392 1.97 -17.38 -5.36
N THR A 393 2.56 -18.50 -4.92
CA THR A 393 4.00 -18.59 -4.69
C THR A 393 4.79 -18.24 -5.95
N ALA A 394 4.34 -18.68 -7.13
CA ALA A 394 4.98 -18.34 -8.40
C ALA A 394 4.93 -16.84 -8.72
N PHE A 395 3.84 -16.16 -8.37
CA PHE A 395 3.73 -14.71 -8.57
C PHE A 395 4.45 -13.89 -7.51
N HIS A 396 4.52 -14.44 -6.29
CA HIS A 396 5.09 -13.74 -5.16
C HIS A 396 6.60 -13.56 -5.31
N ALA A 397 7.31 -14.61 -5.69
CA ALA A 397 8.72 -14.64 -5.42
C ALA A 397 9.57 -15.38 -6.43
N ARG A 398 10.80 -14.94 -6.52
CA ARG A 398 11.86 -15.54 -7.30
C ARG A 398 12.97 -16.11 -6.42
N TYR A 399 12.67 -16.64 -5.24
CA TYR A 399 13.64 -17.29 -4.35
C TYR A 399 13.72 -18.81 -4.53
N PHE A 400 13.69 -19.25 -5.63
CA PHE A 400 13.19 -20.39 -6.30
C PHE A 400 14.01 -21.58 -6.36
N PHE A 401 15.22 -21.45 -6.13
CA PHE A 401 16.12 -22.60 -6.10
C PHE A 401 16.29 -23.14 -4.67
N GLU A 402 15.40 -22.67 -3.75
CA GLU A 402 15.32 -23.13 -2.38
C GLU A 402 13.96 -23.78 -2.08
N PRO A 403 13.79 -25.11 -2.34
CA PRO A 403 12.50 -25.79 -2.19
C PRO A 403 11.85 -25.66 -0.81
N SER A 404 12.64 -25.51 0.24
CA SER A 404 12.13 -25.32 1.60
C SER A 404 11.44 -23.96 1.79
N LEU A 405 11.97 -22.88 1.23
CA LEU A 405 11.35 -21.55 1.23
C LEU A 405 10.08 -21.54 0.38
N MET A 406 10.10 -22.21 -0.78
CA MET A 406 8.90 -22.34 -1.62
C MET A 406 7.77 -23.08 -0.91
N ARG A 407 8.07 -24.19 -0.23
CA ARG A 407 7.07 -24.93 0.55
C ARG A 407 6.51 -24.11 1.70
N ALA A 408 7.32 -23.29 2.34
CA ALA A 408 6.87 -22.40 3.39
C ALA A 408 5.95 -21.29 2.82
N ALA A 409 6.30 -20.72 1.66
CA ALA A 409 5.44 -19.78 0.95
C ALA A 409 4.11 -20.43 0.51
N ASP A 410 4.12 -21.68 0.03
CA ASP A 410 2.90 -22.42 -0.30
C ASP A 410 1.99 -22.60 0.92
N ARG A 411 2.56 -22.88 2.11
CA ARG A 411 1.76 -22.97 3.35
C ARG A 411 1.14 -21.64 3.73
N ALA A 412 1.90 -20.55 3.66
CA ALA A 412 1.39 -19.22 3.96
C ALA A 412 0.27 -18.80 2.98
N ASN A 413 0.46 -19.05 1.69
CA ASN A 413 -0.56 -18.77 0.68
C ASN A 413 -1.79 -19.67 0.86
N ARG A 414 -1.63 -20.92 1.31
CA ARG A 414 -2.77 -21.80 1.64
C ARG A 414 -3.59 -21.21 2.79
N SER A 415 -2.94 -20.80 3.87
CA SER A 415 -3.61 -20.17 5.01
C SER A 415 -4.38 -18.91 4.58
N LEU A 416 -3.75 -18.06 3.77
CA LEU A 416 -4.43 -16.89 3.21
C LEU A 416 -5.67 -17.28 2.39
N MET A 417 -5.53 -18.25 1.48
CA MET A 417 -6.65 -18.71 0.62
C MET A 417 -7.83 -19.24 1.44
N GLU A 418 -7.54 -20.00 2.50
CA GLU A 418 -8.55 -20.54 3.41
C GLU A 418 -9.28 -19.42 4.17
N LYS A 419 -8.54 -18.43 4.69
CA LYS A 419 -9.10 -17.27 5.42
C LYS A 419 -9.91 -16.32 4.51
N THR A 420 -9.49 -16.13 3.28
CA THR A 420 -10.05 -15.09 2.38
C THR A 420 -10.99 -15.64 1.31
N GLY A 421 -11.09 -16.97 1.16
CA GLY A 421 -11.86 -17.62 0.10
C GLY A 421 -11.23 -17.46 -1.30
N LEU A 422 -9.97 -17.03 -1.41
CA LEU A 422 -9.33 -16.70 -2.70
C LEU A 422 -8.83 -17.96 -3.41
N THR A 423 -9.74 -18.86 -3.77
CA THR A 423 -9.44 -20.10 -4.51
C THR A 423 -9.79 -20.01 -5.99
N GLY A 424 -10.59 -19.02 -6.39
CA GLY A 424 -11.05 -18.74 -7.74
C GLY A 424 -11.63 -17.32 -7.81
N PRO A 425 -12.35 -16.96 -8.87
CA PRO A 425 -13.06 -15.70 -8.97
C PRO A 425 -14.04 -15.53 -7.80
N ILE A 426 -14.12 -14.30 -7.28
CA ILE A 426 -15.04 -13.94 -6.21
C ILE A 426 -15.99 -12.88 -6.76
N LYS A 427 -17.27 -13.16 -6.83
CA LYS A 427 -18.28 -12.25 -7.39
C LYS A 427 -17.85 -11.66 -8.75
N GLY A 428 -17.34 -12.51 -9.65
CA GLY A 428 -16.90 -12.12 -10.98
C GLY A 428 -15.56 -11.37 -11.06
N TYR A 429 -14.92 -11.04 -9.92
CA TYR A 429 -13.56 -10.49 -9.92
C TYR A 429 -12.54 -11.59 -10.15
N GLU A 430 -11.60 -11.33 -11.06
CA GLU A 430 -10.58 -12.32 -11.36
C GLU A 430 -9.64 -12.51 -10.15
N HIS A 431 -9.40 -13.75 -9.80
CA HIS A 431 -8.58 -14.13 -8.64
C HIS A 431 -7.16 -13.54 -8.66
N LEU A 432 -6.55 -13.37 -9.85
CA LEU A 432 -5.22 -12.77 -9.96
C LEU A 432 -5.24 -11.28 -9.65
N THR A 433 -6.32 -10.61 -10.02
CA THR A 433 -6.50 -9.19 -9.73
C THR A 433 -6.75 -8.97 -8.24
N LEU A 434 -7.59 -9.81 -7.60
CA LEU A 434 -7.78 -9.75 -6.14
C LEU A 434 -6.49 -10.08 -5.39
N TYR A 435 -5.69 -11.06 -5.86
CA TYR A 435 -4.38 -11.34 -5.29
C TYR A 435 -3.44 -10.13 -5.39
N PHE A 436 -3.41 -9.46 -6.53
CA PHE A 436 -2.64 -8.23 -6.69
C PHE A 436 -3.09 -7.16 -5.70
N TRP A 437 -4.40 -6.92 -5.64
CA TRP A 437 -4.99 -5.93 -4.75
C TRP A 437 -4.72 -6.24 -3.27
N GLU A 438 -5.04 -7.45 -2.82
CA GLU A 438 -5.06 -7.80 -1.39
C GLU A 438 -3.68 -8.18 -0.85
N VAL A 439 -2.84 -8.76 -1.69
CA VAL A 439 -1.52 -9.23 -1.24
C VAL A 439 -0.42 -8.27 -1.68
N ARG A 440 -0.31 -7.97 -2.99
CA ARG A 440 0.80 -7.17 -3.46
C ARG A 440 0.66 -5.69 -3.09
N MET A 441 -0.52 -5.10 -3.26
CA MET A 441 -0.76 -3.70 -2.84
C MET A 441 -0.72 -3.58 -1.33
N GLY A 442 -1.46 -4.41 -0.59
CA GLY A 442 -1.48 -4.38 0.87
C GLY A 442 -0.17 -4.82 1.55
N SER A 443 0.88 -5.18 0.82
CA SER A 443 2.19 -5.53 1.40
C SER A 443 3.33 -4.77 0.74
N TRP A 444 3.74 -5.12 -0.48
CA TRP A 444 4.88 -4.47 -1.17
C TRP A 444 4.64 -2.98 -1.40
N ALA A 445 3.48 -2.62 -1.97
CA ALA A 445 3.17 -1.22 -2.24
C ALA A 445 2.96 -0.43 -0.94
N ALA A 446 2.26 -1.01 0.04
CA ALA A 446 2.07 -0.40 1.35
C ALA A 446 3.40 -0.16 2.10
N THR A 447 4.35 -1.12 2.04
CA THR A 447 5.69 -0.94 2.62
C THR A 447 6.49 0.11 1.85
N SER A 448 6.36 0.16 0.53
CA SER A 448 6.96 1.23 -0.29
C SER A 448 6.40 2.60 0.08
N PHE A 449 5.09 2.70 0.20
CA PHE A 449 4.39 3.91 0.62
C PHE A 449 4.83 4.35 2.01
N HIS A 450 4.90 3.43 2.97
CA HIS A 450 5.37 3.72 4.32
C HIS A 450 6.82 4.25 4.33
N SER A 451 7.70 3.69 3.49
CA SER A 451 9.06 4.22 3.31
C SER A 451 9.07 5.64 2.73
N GLN A 452 8.10 6.00 1.90
CA GLN A 452 7.97 7.36 1.35
C GLN A 452 7.43 8.35 2.38
N GLN A 453 6.49 7.93 3.22
CA GLN A 453 5.96 8.73 4.33
C GLN A 453 7.02 9.11 5.38
N PHE A 454 8.16 8.44 5.39
CA PHE A 454 9.32 8.87 6.16
C PHE A 454 9.73 10.31 5.83
N PHE A 455 9.51 10.75 4.60
CA PHE A 455 9.98 12.02 4.08
C PHE A 455 8.90 13.11 4.03
N GLY A 456 7.63 12.78 3.92
CA GLY A 456 6.57 13.77 3.79
C GLY A 456 5.17 13.18 3.79
N GLU A 457 4.18 14.04 3.67
CA GLU A 457 2.79 13.65 3.45
C GLU A 457 2.60 13.16 2.02
N VAL A 458 1.97 12.00 1.85
CA VAL A 458 1.66 11.43 0.53
C VAL A 458 0.18 11.14 0.46
N VAL A 459 -0.47 11.59 -0.60
CA VAL A 459 -1.90 11.40 -0.86
C VAL A 459 -2.12 10.70 -2.21
N ILE A 460 -3.14 9.85 -2.28
CA ILE A 460 -3.40 9.00 -3.45
C ILE A 460 -4.84 9.17 -3.90
N PRO A 461 -5.12 9.93 -4.98
CA PRO A 461 -6.48 10.17 -5.45
C PRO A 461 -7.19 8.89 -5.97
N TYR A 462 -6.44 7.86 -6.33
CA TYR A 462 -6.96 6.55 -6.74
C TYR A 462 -7.41 5.67 -5.57
N ASN A 463 -7.05 5.99 -4.32
CA ASN A 463 -7.26 5.10 -3.18
C ASN A 463 -8.71 5.14 -2.65
N ASN A 464 -9.65 4.73 -3.50
CA ASN A 464 -11.09 4.69 -3.25
C ASN A 464 -11.68 3.39 -3.84
N ARG A 465 -12.39 2.58 -3.03
CA ARG A 465 -12.92 1.28 -3.49
C ARG A 465 -14.02 1.42 -4.54
N ARG A 466 -14.91 2.42 -4.41
CA ARG A 466 -15.94 2.68 -5.43
C ARG A 466 -15.31 3.03 -6.78
N LEU A 467 -14.26 3.85 -6.75
CA LEU A 467 -13.51 4.18 -7.97
C LEU A 467 -12.89 2.92 -8.60
N MET A 468 -12.26 2.08 -7.78
CA MET A 468 -11.68 0.83 -8.28
C MET A 468 -12.74 -0.13 -8.81
N ASP A 469 -13.86 -0.28 -8.11
CA ASP A 469 -15.00 -1.11 -8.52
C ASP A 469 -15.50 -0.72 -9.93
N MET A 470 -15.63 0.58 -10.21
CA MET A 470 -16.07 1.07 -11.51
C MET A 470 -15.14 0.68 -12.66
N PHE A 471 -13.82 0.61 -12.44
CA PHE A 471 -12.88 0.09 -13.45
C PHE A 471 -13.14 -1.37 -13.82
N TYR A 472 -13.65 -2.17 -12.88
CA TYR A 472 -13.97 -3.58 -13.13
C TYR A 472 -15.23 -3.79 -13.97
N GLY A 473 -15.99 -2.75 -14.28
CA GLY A 473 -17.01 -2.79 -15.31
C GLY A 473 -16.46 -2.97 -16.73
N PHE A 474 -15.20 -2.59 -16.96
CA PHE A 474 -14.51 -2.87 -18.23
C PHE A 474 -14.01 -4.31 -18.28
N THR A 475 -14.01 -4.91 -19.48
CA THR A 475 -13.53 -6.28 -19.67
C THR A 475 -12.08 -6.42 -19.25
N TYR A 476 -11.67 -7.66 -18.96
CA TYR A 476 -10.28 -7.95 -18.60
C TYR A 476 -9.29 -7.48 -19.69
N ASP A 477 -9.59 -7.71 -20.96
CA ASP A 477 -8.75 -7.33 -22.09
C ASP A 477 -8.65 -5.80 -22.25
N GLU A 478 -9.73 -5.06 -22.00
CA GLU A 478 -9.68 -3.60 -22.00
C GLU A 478 -8.79 -3.06 -20.87
N ARG A 479 -8.90 -3.61 -19.68
CA ARG A 479 -8.04 -3.24 -18.55
C ARG A 479 -6.57 -3.64 -18.79
N LEU A 480 -6.33 -4.78 -19.41
CA LEU A 480 -4.98 -5.23 -19.83
C LEU A 480 -4.33 -4.26 -20.81
N ASN A 481 -5.12 -3.64 -21.67
CA ASN A 481 -4.69 -2.69 -22.70
C ASN A 481 -4.88 -1.23 -22.32
N ASP A 482 -5.12 -0.91 -21.04
CA ASP A 482 -5.29 0.44 -20.50
C ASP A 482 -6.42 1.27 -21.16
N VAL A 483 -7.44 0.62 -21.73
CA VAL A 483 -8.56 1.30 -22.39
C VAL A 483 -9.25 2.30 -21.45
N PRO A 484 -9.62 1.93 -20.19
CA PRO A 484 -10.26 2.88 -19.29
C PRO A 484 -9.39 4.13 -19.02
N HIS A 485 -8.10 3.95 -18.78
CA HIS A 485 -7.17 5.06 -18.53
C HIS A 485 -7.01 5.98 -19.74
N ARG A 486 -6.95 5.43 -20.96
CA ARG A 486 -6.91 6.25 -22.19
C ARG A 486 -8.20 7.04 -22.39
N LEU A 487 -9.35 6.43 -22.11
CA LEU A 487 -10.64 7.11 -22.18
C LEU A 487 -10.74 8.23 -21.15
N LEU A 488 -10.25 8.00 -19.93
CA LEU A 488 -10.18 9.03 -18.88
C LEU A 488 -9.25 10.18 -19.27
N MET A 489 -8.05 9.89 -19.80
CA MET A 489 -7.15 10.93 -20.31
C MET A 489 -7.83 11.76 -21.39
N LYS A 490 -8.50 11.10 -22.35
CA LYS A 490 -9.22 11.79 -23.42
C LYS A 490 -10.36 12.66 -22.89
N ARG A 491 -11.09 12.16 -21.88
CA ARG A 491 -12.16 12.93 -21.23
C ARG A 491 -11.63 14.13 -20.45
N GLY A 492 -10.54 13.95 -19.71
CA GLY A 492 -9.95 15.00 -18.85
C GLY A 492 -9.19 16.06 -19.64
N ASN A 493 -8.28 15.64 -20.50
CA ASN A 493 -7.52 16.53 -21.38
C ASN A 493 -7.11 15.78 -22.67
N PRO A 494 -7.82 16.00 -23.80
CA PRO A 494 -7.49 15.38 -25.08
C PRO A 494 -6.03 15.63 -25.52
N ALA A 495 -5.49 16.82 -25.23
CA ALA A 495 -4.11 17.14 -25.58
C ALA A 495 -3.10 16.20 -24.92
N VAL A 496 -3.34 15.77 -23.67
CA VAL A 496 -2.49 14.76 -22.97
C VAL A 496 -2.69 13.39 -23.60
N ALA A 497 -3.92 13.02 -23.93
CA ALA A 497 -4.25 11.70 -24.51
C ALA A 497 -3.60 11.51 -25.89
N ASP A 498 -3.56 12.57 -26.70
CA ASP A 498 -3.04 12.54 -28.07
C ASP A 498 -1.51 12.68 -28.15
N MET A 499 -0.85 12.96 -27.00
CA MET A 499 0.61 13.00 -26.95
C MET A 499 1.21 11.61 -27.09
N ASN A 500 1.91 11.38 -28.19
CA ASN A 500 2.65 10.13 -28.41
C ASN A 500 4.00 10.13 -27.65
N ILE A 501 3.94 10.39 -26.34
CA ILE A 501 5.08 10.38 -25.43
C ILE A 501 4.97 9.13 -24.58
N HIS A 502 5.86 8.16 -24.84
CA HIS A 502 5.87 6.89 -24.14
C HIS A 502 7.28 6.57 -23.65
N VAL A 503 7.38 6.17 -22.39
CA VAL A 503 8.59 5.52 -21.87
C VAL A 503 8.48 4.03 -22.14
N LYS A 504 9.58 3.40 -22.49
CA LYS A 504 9.62 1.95 -22.78
C LYS A 504 9.13 1.16 -21.56
N ASP A 505 8.00 0.49 -21.73
CA ASP A 505 7.43 -0.36 -20.68
C ASP A 505 8.25 -1.64 -20.54
N SER A 506 8.96 -1.77 -19.41
CA SER A 506 9.76 -2.96 -19.10
C SER A 506 8.94 -4.23 -18.93
N TYR A 507 7.62 -4.13 -18.73
CA TYR A 507 6.73 -5.30 -18.68
C TYR A 507 6.61 -6.03 -20.03
N PHE A 508 6.87 -5.34 -21.14
CA PHE A 508 6.86 -5.92 -22.49
C PHE A 508 8.24 -6.39 -22.96
N ASP A 509 9.27 -6.32 -22.12
CA ASP A 509 10.59 -6.86 -22.46
C ASP A 509 10.51 -8.39 -22.68
N LYS A 510 10.79 -8.83 -23.89
CA LYS A 510 10.68 -10.25 -24.30
C LYS A 510 11.54 -11.18 -23.44
N LYS A 511 12.75 -10.76 -23.09
CA LYS A 511 13.66 -11.53 -22.23
C LYS A 511 13.08 -11.69 -20.82
N ARG A 512 12.54 -10.62 -20.28
CA ARG A 512 11.90 -10.62 -18.96
C ARG A 512 10.66 -11.52 -18.97
N ILE A 513 9.77 -11.36 -19.93
CA ILE A 513 8.56 -12.19 -20.06
C ILE A 513 8.95 -13.67 -20.16
N PHE A 514 9.96 -14.01 -20.97
CA PHE A 514 10.46 -15.38 -21.09
C PHE A 514 10.95 -15.93 -19.74
N LEU A 515 11.81 -15.20 -19.02
CA LEU A 515 12.34 -15.62 -17.73
C LEU A 515 11.24 -15.78 -16.67
N GLU A 516 10.28 -14.86 -16.63
CA GLU A 516 9.14 -14.91 -15.70
C GLU A 516 8.22 -16.12 -16.03
N THR A 517 7.99 -16.39 -17.31
CA THR A 517 7.19 -17.55 -17.74
C THR A 517 7.88 -18.86 -17.40
N VAL A 518 9.18 -18.98 -17.67
CA VAL A 518 9.97 -20.17 -17.29
C VAL A 518 9.93 -20.39 -15.79
N TYR A 519 10.10 -19.33 -15.02
CA TYR A 519 10.01 -19.42 -13.58
C TYR A 519 8.62 -19.84 -13.09
N TYR A 520 7.56 -19.24 -13.67
CA TYR A 520 6.18 -19.64 -13.33
C TYR A 520 5.95 -21.14 -13.61
N LEU A 521 6.40 -21.65 -14.75
CA LEU A 521 6.30 -23.06 -15.07
C LEU A 521 7.12 -23.94 -14.11
N TYR A 522 8.31 -23.50 -13.74
CA TYR A 522 9.12 -24.18 -12.73
C TYR A 522 8.38 -24.24 -11.38
N ALA A 523 7.94 -23.11 -10.86
CA ALA A 523 7.30 -23.02 -9.56
C ALA A 523 5.97 -23.81 -9.48
N THR A 524 5.21 -23.86 -10.57
CA THR A 524 3.90 -24.51 -10.59
C THR A 524 3.94 -25.99 -10.97
N ARG A 525 4.92 -26.42 -11.76
CA ARG A 525 5.01 -27.80 -12.27
C ARG A 525 6.11 -28.63 -11.61
N LEU A 526 7.31 -28.09 -11.49
CA LEU A 526 8.47 -28.85 -11.00
C LEU A 526 8.53 -28.94 -9.47
N ASN A 527 7.95 -28.00 -8.75
CA ASN A 527 7.85 -28.09 -7.28
C ASN A 527 6.98 -29.29 -6.82
N VAL A 528 6.26 -29.94 -7.76
CA VAL A 528 5.50 -31.17 -7.50
C VAL A 528 6.43 -32.38 -7.27
N PHE A 529 7.65 -32.40 -7.82
CA PHE A 529 8.57 -33.54 -7.70
C PHE A 529 9.22 -33.70 -6.32
N GLY A 530 9.18 -32.67 -5.47
CA GLY A 530 9.60 -32.78 -4.06
C GLY A 530 8.62 -33.56 -3.15
N ARG A 531 7.46 -33.97 -3.64
CA ARG A 531 6.38 -34.60 -2.87
C ARG A 531 6.42 -36.12 -2.77
N LYS A 532 7.36 -36.80 -3.40
CA LYS A 532 7.36 -38.28 -3.45
C LYS A 532 8.17 -38.97 -2.35
N LYS A 533 8.30 -38.38 -1.13
CA LYS A 533 8.91 -39.08 0.01
C LYS A 533 8.20 -38.84 1.36
N ALA A 534 6.91 -38.65 1.38
CA ALA A 534 6.13 -38.66 2.61
C ALA A 534 4.90 -39.57 2.37
N GLY A 535 5.15 -40.86 2.26
CA GLY A 535 4.11 -41.85 2.09
C GLY A 535 4.72 -43.24 1.88
N LYS A 536 5.34 -43.80 2.90
CA LYS A 536 5.39 -45.23 3.22
C LYS A 536 5.48 -45.34 4.71
#